data_002419d494bc9a961da2ff03c22296fd
#
_entry.id   002419d494bc9a961da2ff03c22296fd
#
_cell.length_a   1.000
_cell.length_b   1.000
_cell.length_c   1.000
_cell.angle_alpha   90.00
_cell.angle_beta   90.00
_cell.angle_gamma   90.00
#
_symmetry.space_group_name_H-M   'P 1'
#
loop_
_entity.id
_entity.type
_entity.pdbx_description
1 polymer ?
#
loop_
_entity_poly.entity_id
_entity_poly.type
_entity_poly.pdbx_seq_one_letter_code
_entity_poly.pdbx_strand_id
1 'polypeptide(L)'
;MPYFVQRNPKLFFTSLVILLVGTILLSLNVGRFPISPLQLGQAIRCVFETECQTPSSVETVLWHIRTPRIFVACLVGAALAAAGATYQGMFKNPLVSPDILGVSSGAGLGASLAIFYNLPMFYVQLLPLVAVSWRCYVFRWLHQEAVI
;
A
#
# COMPACT_ATOMS: atom_id res chain seq x y z
N MET A 1 -18.74 -11.56 13.69
CA MET A 1 -17.60 -10.73 14.19
C MET A 1 -16.96 -11.48 15.35
N PRO A 2 -15.63 -11.61 15.41
CA PRO A 2 -14.97 -12.35 16.47
C PRO A 2 -15.26 -11.70 17.84
N TYR A 3 -15.57 -12.51 18.80
CA TYR A 3 -15.96 -12.14 20.17
C TYR A 3 -15.00 -11.15 20.86
N PHE A 4 -13.75 -11.13 20.43
CA PHE A 4 -12.68 -10.27 20.95
C PHE A 4 -12.88 -8.77 20.63
N VAL A 5 -13.46 -8.47 19.47
CA VAL A 5 -13.70 -7.07 19.02
C VAL A 5 -14.82 -6.41 19.80
N GLN A 6 -15.83 -7.21 20.23
CA GLN A 6 -16.97 -6.69 20.98
C GLN A 6 -16.63 -6.39 22.47
N ARG A 7 -15.66 -7.09 23.05
CA ARG A 7 -15.37 -6.97 24.48
C ARG A 7 -14.58 -5.71 24.84
N ASN A 8 -13.60 -5.29 23.99
CA ASN A 8 -12.80 -4.07 24.22
C ASN A 8 -12.32 -3.48 22.89
N PRO A 9 -13.13 -2.68 22.18
CA PRO A 9 -12.77 -2.11 20.89
C PRO A 9 -11.50 -1.24 20.96
N LYS A 10 -11.30 -0.52 22.06
CA LYS A 10 -10.10 0.30 22.26
C LYS A 10 -8.81 -0.54 22.28
N LEU A 11 -8.82 -1.67 22.99
CA LEU A 11 -7.69 -2.60 23.06
C LEU A 11 -7.36 -3.19 21.68
N PHE A 12 -8.37 -3.54 20.90
CA PHE A 12 -8.21 -4.04 19.54
C PHE A 12 -7.55 -2.99 18.63
N PHE A 13 -8.04 -1.76 18.62
CA PHE A 13 -7.42 -0.68 17.84
C PHE A 13 -5.99 -0.36 18.29
N THR A 14 -5.74 -0.36 19.60
CA THR A 14 -4.39 -0.13 20.13
C THR A 14 -3.44 -1.24 19.68
N SER A 15 -3.86 -2.50 19.68
CA SER A 15 -3.03 -3.62 19.22
C SER A 15 -2.70 -3.51 17.73
N LEU A 16 -3.65 -3.07 16.88
CA LEU A 16 -3.41 -2.84 15.46
C LEU A 16 -2.40 -1.71 15.23
N VAL A 17 -2.51 -0.62 15.98
CA VAL A 17 -1.55 0.49 15.89
C VAL A 17 -0.16 0.06 16.32
N ILE A 18 -0.03 -0.68 17.41
CA ILE A 18 1.25 -1.22 17.88
C ILE A 18 1.84 -2.17 16.83
N LEU A 19 1.03 -3.03 16.23
CA LEU A 19 1.47 -3.94 15.18
C LEU A 19 1.93 -3.17 13.92
N LEU A 20 1.21 -2.13 13.53
CA LEU A 20 1.59 -1.27 12.41
C LEU A 20 2.92 -0.57 12.67
N VAL A 21 3.08 0.05 13.84
CA VAL A 21 4.34 0.72 14.22
C VAL A 21 5.48 -0.30 14.29
N GLY A 22 5.24 -1.47 14.88
CA GLY A 22 6.22 -2.56 14.94
C GLY A 22 6.67 -3.03 13.57
N THR A 23 5.75 -3.21 12.61
CA THR A 23 6.09 -3.60 11.24
C THR A 23 6.86 -2.51 10.50
N ILE A 24 6.55 -1.24 10.71
CA ILE A 24 7.31 -0.11 10.16
C ILE A 24 8.74 -0.11 10.69
N LEU A 25 8.92 -0.24 12.00
CA LEU A 25 10.24 -0.28 12.63
C LEU A 25 11.06 -1.49 12.17
N LEU A 26 10.45 -2.66 12.04
CA LEU A 26 11.08 -3.84 11.47
C LEU A 26 11.49 -3.61 10.01
N SER A 27 10.64 -3.00 9.21
CA SER A 27 10.93 -2.69 7.81
C SER A 27 12.08 -1.70 7.63
N LEU A 28 12.28 -0.79 8.59
CA LEU A 28 13.44 0.11 8.62
C LEU A 28 14.73 -0.63 8.93
N ASN A 29 14.69 -1.67 9.77
CA ASN A 29 15.87 -2.46 10.15
C ASN A 29 16.22 -3.54 9.11
N VAL A 30 15.20 -4.29 8.65
CA VAL A 30 15.37 -5.42 7.75
C VAL A 30 15.41 -4.95 6.30
N GLY A 31 16.53 -5.14 5.63
CA GLY A 31 16.66 -4.78 4.21
C GLY A 31 17.97 -5.29 3.63
N ARG A 32 18.14 -5.13 2.31
CA ARG A 32 19.33 -5.59 1.57
C ARG A 32 20.65 -4.92 2.04
N PHE A 33 20.54 -3.78 2.69
CA PHE A 33 21.64 -3.09 3.36
C PHE A 33 21.37 -3.19 4.88
N PRO A 34 22.16 -4.01 5.64
CA PRO A 34 21.95 -4.18 7.06
C PRO A 34 22.29 -2.88 7.80
N ILE A 35 21.31 -2.27 8.39
CA ILE A 35 21.49 -1.08 9.26
C ILE A 35 21.36 -1.57 10.70
N SER A 36 22.40 -1.35 11.51
CA SER A 36 22.35 -1.67 12.92
C SER A 36 21.27 -0.82 13.63
N PRO A 37 20.54 -1.38 14.62
CA PRO A 37 19.59 -0.60 15.43
C PRO A 37 20.19 0.65 16.05
N LEU A 38 21.49 0.60 16.38
CA LEU A 38 22.23 1.75 16.91
C LEU A 38 22.39 2.86 15.87
N GLN A 39 22.73 2.48 14.63
CA GLN A 39 22.85 3.42 13.49
C GLN A 39 21.50 4.04 13.13
N LEU A 40 20.42 3.27 13.24
CA LEU A 40 19.05 3.79 13.06
C LEU A 40 18.72 4.85 14.11
N GLY A 41 19.04 4.58 15.38
CA GLY A 41 18.85 5.56 16.48
C GLY A 41 19.67 6.83 16.28
N GLN A 42 20.92 6.69 15.82
CA GLN A 42 21.77 7.84 15.48
C GLN A 42 21.20 8.64 14.31
N ALA A 43 20.78 7.98 13.22
CA ALA A 43 20.20 8.64 12.06
C ALA A 43 18.91 9.41 12.38
N ILE A 44 18.09 8.90 13.32
CA ILE A 44 16.89 9.61 13.78
C ILE A 44 17.27 10.83 14.64
N ARG A 45 18.27 10.71 15.52
CA ARG A 45 18.78 11.85 16.29
C ARG A 45 19.34 12.95 15.41
N CYS A 46 20.03 12.59 14.34
CA CYS A 46 20.60 13.50 13.37
C CYS A 46 19.59 14.39 12.64
N VAL A 47 18.30 14.04 12.65
CA VAL A 47 17.25 14.94 12.12
C VAL A 47 17.06 16.16 13.02
N PHE A 48 17.37 16.03 14.30
CA PHE A 48 17.18 17.08 15.31
C PHE A 48 18.48 17.78 15.71
N GLU A 49 19.64 17.22 15.39
CA GLU A 49 20.96 17.74 15.76
C GLU A 49 21.77 18.06 14.49
N THR A 50 22.38 19.25 14.46
CA THR A 50 23.09 19.80 13.28
C THR A 50 24.49 19.20 13.09
N GLU A 51 25.08 18.57 14.12
CA GLU A 51 26.40 17.91 14.06
C GLU A 51 26.27 16.40 14.18
N CYS A 52 26.19 15.71 13.05
CA CYS A 52 26.06 14.28 13.03
C CYS A 52 27.13 13.58 12.20
N GLN A 53 27.71 12.52 12.79
CA GLN A 53 28.68 11.62 12.14
C GLN A 53 28.04 10.30 11.67
N THR A 54 26.89 10.37 10.98
CA THR A 54 26.35 9.17 10.31
C THR A 54 27.03 9.00 8.95
N PRO A 55 27.39 7.76 8.55
CA PRO A 55 27.87 7.51 7.20
C PRO A 55 26.82 7.96 6.18
N SER A 56 27.22 8.76 5.20
CA SER A 56 26.36 9.32 4.15
C SER A 56 25.56 8.26 3.40
N SER A 57 26.08 7.03 3.31
CA SER A 57 25.40 5.87 2.72
C SER A 57 24.18 5.41 3.52
N VAL A 58 24.25 5.41 4.86
CA VAL A 58 23.13 5.02 5.73
C VAL A 58 22.02 6.05 5.66
N GLU A 59 22.37 7.32 5.69
CA GLU A 59 21.43 8.42 5.55
C GLU A 59 20.69 8.40 4.21
N THR A 60 21.41 8.23 3.12
CA THR A 60 20.82 8.13 1.77
C THR A 60 19.86 6.94 1.65
N VAL A 61 20.25 5.77 2.14
CA VAL A 61 19.40 4.56 2.08
C VAL A 61 18.15 4.74 2.94
N LEU A 62 18.28 5.34 4.12
CA LEU A 62 17.17 5.51 5.04
C LEU A 62 16.15 6.53 4.49
N TRP A 63 16.60 7.73 4.14
CA TRP A 63 15.72 8.84 3.78
C TRP A 63 15.28 8.84 2.32
N HIS A 64 16.12 8.43 1.38
CA HIS A 64 15.80 8.48 -0.05
C HIS A 64 15.26 7.16 -0.61
N ILE A 65 15.47 6.03 0.09
CA ILE A 65 15.03 4.73 -0.42
C ILE A 65 13.98 4.10 0.48
N ARG A 66 14.25 3.93 1.79
CA ARG A 66 13.36 3.18 2.70
C ARG A 66 12.14 3.98 3.11
N THR A 67 12.34 5.21 3.57
CA THR A 67 11.22 6.04 4.05
C THR A 67 10.16 6.28 2.98
N PRO A 68 10.47 6.68 1.74
CA PRO A 68 9.45 6.84 0.71
C PRO A 68 8.71 5.52 0.39
N ARG A 69 9.41 4.39 0.37
CA ARG A 69 8.80 3.08 0.13
C ARG A 69 7.81 2.68 1.21
N ILE A 70 8.17 2.88 2.47
CA ILE A 70 7.27 2.59 3.60
C ILE A 70 6.04 3.49 3.55
N PHE A 71 6.24 4.78 3.28
CA PHE A 71 5.15 5.74 3.15
C PHE A 71 4.18 5.35 2.03
N VAL A 72 4.68 5.02 0.86
CA VAL A 72 3.86 4.55 -0.27
C VAL A 72 3.14 3.25 0.08
N ALA A 73 3.81 2.30 0.73
CA ALA A 73 3.20 1.05 1.16
C ALA A 73 2.04 1.28 2.13
N CYS A 74 2.19 2.20 3.09
CA CYS A 74 1.11 2.58 4.01
C CYS A 74 -0.07 3.22 3.26
N LEU A 75 0.20 4.12 2.30
CA LEU A 75 -0.86 4.74 1.49
C LEU A 75 -1.62 3.72 0.65
N VAL A 76 -0.90 2.81 -0.01
CA VAL A 76 -1.51 1.73 -0.81
C VAL A 76 -2.36 0.82 0.08
N GLY A 77 -1.84 0.42 1.25
CA GLY A 77 -2.58 -0.40 2.21
C GLY A 77 -3.85 0.30 2.70
N ALA A 78 -3.77 1.58 3.02
CA ALA A 78 -4.93 2.38 3.44
C ALA A 78 -5.98 2.50 2.31
N ALA A 79 -5.55 2.75 1.07
CA ALA A 79 -6.43 2.83 -0.08
C ALA A 79 -7.15 1.50 -0.35
N LEU A 80 -6.42 0.37 -0.29
CA LEU A 80 -6.99 -0.98 -0.47
C LEU A 80 -7.97 -1.33 0.65
N ALA A 81 -7.65 -0.96 1.90
CA ALA A 81 -8.55 -1.18 3.03
C ALA A 81 -9.85 -0.37 2.89
N ALA A 82 -9.75 0.90 2.50
CA ALA A 82 -10.91 1.75 2.26
C ALA A 82 -11.78 1.22 1.10
N ALA A 83 -11.15 0.83 -0.02
CA ALA A 83 -11.85 0.23 -1.13
C ALA A 83 -12.55 -1.07 -0.73
N GLY A 84 -11.85 -1.96 -0.02
CA GLY A 84 -12.42 -3.22 0.49
C GLY A 84 -13.62 -2.99 1.38
N ALA A 85 -13.53 -2.09 2.35
CA ALA A 85 -14.64 -1.76 3.24
C ALA A 85 -15.85 -1.20 2.47
N THR A 86 -15.62 -0.34 1.47
CA THR A 86 -16.66 0.22 0.62
C THR A 86 -17.38 -0.85 -0.18
N TYR A 87 -16.65 -1.77 -0.81
CA TYR A 87 -17.24 -2.88 -1.56
C TYR A 87 -18.06 -3.82 -0.66
N GLN A 88 -17.51 -4.20 0.50
CA GLN A 88 -18.22 -5.06 1.46
C GLN A 88 -19.51 -4.40 1.95
N GLY A 89 -19.48 -3.08 2.19
CA GLY A 89 -20.68 -2.32 2.59
C GLY A 89 -21.72 -2.22 1.48
N MET A 90 -21.30 -1.97 0.25
CA MET A 90 -22.18 -1.83 -0.91
C MET A 90 -22.87 -3.17 -1.28
N PHE A 91 -22.12 -4.25 -1.28
CA PHE A 91 -22.65 -5.59 -1.62
C PHE A 91 -23.26 -6.32 -0.42
N LYS A 92 -23.14 -5.76 0.79
CA LYS A 92 -23.57 -6.41 2.06
C LYS A 92 -23.03 -7.84 2.20
N ASN A 93 -21.84 -8.09 1.65
CA ASN A 93 -21.19 -9.38 1.63
C ASN A 93 -19.72 -9.23 2.01
N PRO A 94 -19.26 -9.84 3.12
CA PRO A 94 -17.89 -9.73 3.59
C PRO A 94 -16.85 -10.45 2.70
N LEU A 95 -17.30 -11.28 1.76
CA LEU A 95 -16.42 -12.02 0.84
C LEU A 95 -16.02 -11.23 -0.41
N VAL A 96 -16.64 -10.07 -0.62
CA VAL A 96 -16.34 -9.24 -1.80
C VAL A 96 -15.08 -8.43 -1.55
N SER A 97 -14.16 -8.49 -2.52
CA SER A 97 -12.95 -7.68 -2.56
C SER A 97 -12.77 -7.02 -3.93
N PRO A 98 -12.02 -5.93 -4.03
CA PRO A 98 -11.67 -5.30 -5.31
C PRO A 98 -10.99 -6.27 -6.30
N ASP A 99 -10.27 -7.26 -5.79
CA ASP A 99 -9.56 -8.26 -6.59
C ASP A 99 -10.51 -9.20 -7.34
N ILE A 100 -11.64 -9.58 -6.72
CA ILE A 100 -12.66 -10.43 -7.37
C ILE A 100 -13.26 -9.72 -8.58
N LEU A 101 -13.38 -8.40 -8.53
CA LEU A 101 -13.85 -7.60 -9.67
C LEU A 101 -12.78 -7.41 -10.75
N GLY A 102 -11.58 -7.93 -10.53
CA GLY A 102 -10.48 -7.89 -11.48
C GLY A 102 -9.82 -6.52 -11.63
N VAL A 103 -9.94 -5.66 -10.62
CA VAL A 103 -9.30 -4.33 -10.61
C VAL A 103 -7.79 -4.48 -10.65
N SER A 104 -7.22 -5.35 -9.81
CA SER A 104 -5.78 -5.61 -9.76
C SER A 104 -5.24 -6.21 -11.05
N SER A 105 -5.97 -7.16 -11.66
CA SER A 105 -5.56 -7.77 -12.93
C SER A 105 -5.63 -6.78 -14.09
N GLY A 106 -6.63 -5.91 -14.13
CA GLY A 106 -6.73 -4.83 -15.12
C GLY A 106 -5.60 -3.81 -14.99
N ALA A 107 -5.31 -3.41 -13.75
CA ALA A 107 -4.19 -2.50 -13.47
C ALA A 107 -2.85 -3.13 -13.86
N GLY A 108 -2.62 -4.40 -13.51
CA GLY A 108 -1.42 -5.14 -13.86
C GLY A 108 -1.21 -5.26 -15.37
N LEU A 109 -2.28 -5.57 -16.11
CA LEU A 109 -2.24 -5.64 -17.57
C LEU A 109 -1.90 -4.29 -18.20
N GLY A 110 -2.54 -3.21 -17.73
CA GLY A 110 -2.26 -1.86 -18.21
C GLY A 110 -0.82 -1.44 -17.98
N ALA A 111 -0.28 -1.70 -16.79
CA ALA A 111 1.11 -1.39 -16.46
C ALA A 111 2.09 -2.23 -17.30
N SER A 112 1.82 -3.53 -17.47
CA SER A 112 2.67 -4.43 -18.25
C SER A 112 2.73 -4.02 -19.73
N LEU A 113 1.61 -3.61 -20.32
CA LEU A 113 1.57 -3.11 -21.69
C LEU A 113 2.38 -1.80 -21.84
N ALA A 114 2.24 -0.88 -20.89
CA ALA A 114 2.99 0.37 -20.91
C ALA A 114 4.51 0.13 -20.88
N ILE A 115 4.96 -0.80 -20.03
CA ILE A 115 6.37 -1.18 -19.91
C ILE A 115 6.83 -1.89 -21.19
N PHE A 116 6.02 -2.80 -21.73
CA PHE A 116 6.35 -3.54 -22.96
C PHE A 116 6.59 -2.62 -24.16
N TYR A 117 5.77 -1.57 -24.29
CA TYR A 117 5.94 -0.57 -25.35
C TYR A 117 6.96 0.53 -25.02
N ASN A 118 7.71 0.39 -23.92
CA ASN A 118 8.70 1.39 -23.48
C ASN A 118 8.13 2.82 -23.37
N LEU A 119 6.88 2.94 -22.93
CA LEU A 119 6.23 4.23 -22.79
C LEU A 119 6.80 5.03 -21.60
N PRO A 120 6.80 6.36 -21.65
CA PRO A 120 7.20 7.21 -20.54
C PRO A 120 6.43 6.87 -19.25
N MET A 121 7.05 7.13 -18.10
CA MET A 121 6.53 6.82 -16.77
C MET A 121 5.08 7.31 -16.54
N PHE A 122 4.71 8.41 -17.18
CA PHE A 122 3.35 8.95 -17.15
C PHE A 122 2.31 7.94 -17.69
N TYR A 123 2.60 7.28 -18.80
CA TYR A 123 1.70 6.28 -19.40
C TYR A 123 1.66 4.98 -18.58
N VAL A 124 2.75 4.61 -17.91
CA VAL A 124 2.79 3.47 -16.98
C VAL A 124 1.82 3.66 -15.82
N GLN A 125 1.54 4.90 -15.43
CA GLN A 125 0.56 5.23 -14.39
C GLN A 125 -0.86 5.42 -14.96
N LEU A 126 -1.00 5.95 -16.16
CA LEU A 126 -2.29 6.25 -16.79
C LEU A 126 -2.99 4.99 -17.34
N LEU A 127 -2.27 4.12 -18.03
CA LEU A 127 -2.83 2.92 -18.67
C LEU A 127 -3.54 1.97 -17.69
N PRO A 128 -3.02 1.70 -16.49
CA PRO A 128 -3.74 0.95 -15.46
C PRO A 128 -5.08 1.55 -15.10
N LEU A 129 -5.17 2.88 -14.95
CA LEU A 129 -6.43 3.57 -14.64
C LEU A 129 -7.45 3.42 -15.77
N VAL A 130 -7.00 3.55 -17.01
CA VAL A 130 -7.86 3.36 -18.20
C VAL A 130 -8.32 1.91 -18.30
N ALA A 131 -7.43 0.94 -18.09
CA ALA A 131 -7.76 -0.48 -18.15
C ALA A 131 -8.78 -0.90 -17.07
N VAL A 132 -8.65 -0.38 -15.86
CA VAL A 132 -9.62 -0.59 -14.77
C VAL A 132 -10.96 0.05 -15.10
N SER A 133 -10.96 1.29 -15.59
CA SER A 133 -12.19 2.00 -15.96
C SER A 133 -12.92 1.30 -17.09
N TRP A 134 -12.21 0.84 -18.13
CA TRP A 134 -12.77 0.06 -19.22
C TRP A 134 -13.40 -1.23 -18.74
N ARG A 135 -12.71 -1.96 -17.84
CA ARG A 135 -13.22 -3.19 -17.26
C ARG A 135 -14.51 -2.97 -16.46
N CYS A 136 -14.56 -1.92 -15.65
CA CYS A 136 -15.79 -1.56 -14.91
C CYS A 136 -16.93 -1.21 -15.86
N TYR A 137 -16.64 -0.51 -16.97
CA TYR A 137 -17.64 -0.16 -17.97
C TYR A 137 -18.20 -1.40 -18.68
N VAL A 138 -17.33 -2.30 -19.16
CA VAL A 138 -17.71 -3.55 -19.83
C VAL A 138 -18.53 -4.44 -18.89
N PHE A 139 -18.14 -4.57 -17.63
CA PHE A 139 -18.89 -5.35 -16.64
C PHE A 139 -20.30 -4.79 -16.41
N ARG A 140 -20.42 -3.47 -16.32
CA ARG A 140 -21.71 -2.80 -16.18
C ARG A 140 -22.60 -3.01 -17.40
N TRP A 141 -22.03 -2.94 -18.60
CA TRP A 141 -22.74 -3.16 -19.86
C TRP A 141 -23.27 -4.60 -19.96
N LEU A 142 -22.40 -5.59 -19.70
CA LEU A 142 -22.79 -7.01 -19.70
C LEU A 142 -23.88 -7.34 -18.67
N HIS A 143 -23.85 -6.70 -17.52
CA HIS A 143 -24.88 -6.92 -16.50
C HIS A 143 -26.23 -6.34 -16.93
N GLN A 144 -26.22 -5.27 -17.68
CA GLN A 144 -27.44 -4.62 -18.17
C GLN A 144 -28.14 -5.45 -19.26
N GLU A 145 -27.38 -6.14 -20.10
CA GLU A 145 -27.88 -7.08 -21.12
C GLU A 145 -28.37 -8.40 -20.51
N ALA A 146 -27.82 -8.83 -19.40
CA ALA A 146 -28.19 -10.10 -18.75
C ALA A 146 -29.49 -10.02 -17.92
N VAL A 147 -30.02 -8.81 -17.70
CA VAL A 147 -31.27 -8.55 -16.90
C VAL A 147 -32.49 -8.36 -17.80
N ILE A 148 -32.32 -8.29 -19.14
CA ILE A 148 -33.40 -8.24 -20.13
C ILE A 148 -33.65 -9.65 -20.66
#